data_926a7b31555d5148239b40cefd5ccbd6
#
_entry.id   926a7b31555d5148239b40cefd5ccbd6
#
_cell.length_a   1.000
_cell.length_b   1.000
_cell.length_c   1.000
_cell.angle_alpha   90.00
_cell.angle_beta   90.00
_cell.angle_gamma   90.00
#
_symmetry.space_group_name_H-M   'P 1'
#
loop_
_entity.id
_entity.type
_entity.pdbx_description
1 polymer ?
#
loop_
_entity_poly.entity_id
_entity_poly.type
_entity_poly.pdbx_seq_one_letter_code
_entity_poly.pdbx_strand_id
1 'polypeptide(L)'
;SEVTFPSVLGGYEVAKIGEKAFYGNKNIIKINLPETLTEIGINAFALCSNLKSVNIPSSLIRIKDYAFNGCSSLESVIFPETLEEIGSLAFNNCRKATFSAIPKNVTRIGVNPFVWCENAVVTLEEGNERYVITSGCLVDTAKKLLVCGTDTSGIPADGSVTEIGDYAFAECKKMTEIIIPDTIEKIDAAAFFLCGKLKSITVPSSVKSLGLFVFSGCYELESATINEGLTELPQRTFGVCTSLKEVSLPRSLTSLSKNAFDKCSSLEKLTFHGNAFISDGFVPSEYLPEKSGLTVYYEPSFSAGFSTPDWGGYPCYPIGGATVVYGDADGDGKVDITDAMLVFYHVAKKAPLPDEALAGCDTNDDENVDIVDAMRIFYFVAKKIPSVKG
;
A
#
# COMPACT_ATOMS: atom_id res chain seq x y z
N SER A 1 16.69 21.69 -29.01
CA SER A 1 18.06 21.82 -29.58
C SER A 1 18.86 20.55 -29.36
N GLU A 2 19.83 20.31 -30.24
CA GLU A 2 20.87 19.30 -30.06
C GLU A 2 22.06 19.93 -29.33
N VAL A 3 22.65 19.19 -28.37
CA VAL A 3 23.81 19.63 -27.58
C VAL A 3 24.91 18.57 -27.75
N THR A 4 26.07 19.00 -28.16
CA THR A 4 27.27 18.16 -28.26
C THR A 4 28.33 18.67 -27.28
N PHE A 5 28.77 17.79 -26.40
CA PHE A 5 29.80 18.09 -25.43
C PHE A 5 31.18 17.84 -26.04
N PRO A 6 32.14 18.76 -25.91
CA PRO A 6 33.50 18.54 -26.30
C PRO A 6 34.18 17.53 -25.38
N SER A 7 35.14 16.77 -25.89
CA SER A 7 35.98 15.90 -25.04
C SER A 7 36.96 16.66 -24.16
N VAL A 8 37.27 17.91 -24.54
CA VAL A 8 38.18 18.82 -23.80
C VAL A 8 37.53 20.18 -23.66
N LEU A 9 37.52 20.74 -22.46
CA LEU A 9 37.02 22.07 -22.14
C LEU A 9 38.08 22.82 -21.28
N GLY A 10 38.52 23.96 -21.77
CA GLY A 10 39.54 24.77 -21.07
C GLY A 10 40.88 24.06 -20.86
N GLY A 11 41.25 23.12 -21.71
CA GLY A 11 42.47 22.32 -21.60
C GLY A 11 42.35 21.05 -20.74
N TYR A 12 41.15 20.75 -20.18
CA TYR A 12 40.92 19.58 -19.34
C TYR A 12 39.94 18.62 -20.03
N GLU A 13 40.13 17.32 -19.84
CA GLU A 13 39.22 16.32 -20.33
C GLU A 13 37.88 16.43 -19.60
N VAL A 14 36.77 16.28 -20.35
CA VAL A 14 35.42 16.26 -19.82
C VAL A 14 35.11 14.81 -19.39
N ALA A 15 35.40 14.48 -18.14
CA ALA A 15 35.20 13.15 -17.58
C ALA A 15 33.84 12.98 -16.85
N LYS A 16 33.19 14.11 -16.48
CA LYS A 16 31.95 14.06 -15.70
C LYS A 16 30.96 15.15 -16.11
N ILE A 17 29.67 14.81 -16.09
CA ILE A 17 28.58 15.80 -16.05
C ILE A 17 28.24 16.03 -14.58
N GLY A 18 28.32 17.28 -14.12
CA GLY A 18 28.09 17.64 -12.72
C GLY A 18 26.64 17.44 -12.25
N GLU A 19 26.46 17.47 -10.92
CA GLU A 19 25.14 17.45 -10.30
C GLU A 19 24.26 18.57 -10.85
N LYS A 20 23.02 18.22 -11.24
CA LYS A 20 21.99 19.15 -11.75
C LYS A 20 22.43 20.02 -12.94
N ALA A 21 23.49 19.66 -13.67
CA ALA A 21 24.07 20.50 -14.73
C ALA A 21 23.02 20.97 -15.77
N PHE A 22 22.03 20.15 -16.07
CA PHE A 22 20.95 20.45 -17.03
C PHE A 22 19.55 20.25 -16.43
N TYR A 23 19.44 20.28 -15.12
CA TYR A 23 18.17 20.06 -14.41
C TYR A 23 17.05 20.95 -14.96
N GLY A 24 15.92 20.35 -15.35
CA GLY A 24 14.74 21.06 -15.84
C GLY A 24 14.90 21.73 -17.22
N ASN A 25 15.94 21.43 -17.97
CA ASN A 25 16.17 22.04 -19.28
C ASN A 25 15.25 21.40 -20.35
N LYS A 26 14.16 22.09 -20.68
CA LYS A 26 13.17 21.65 -21.68
C LYS A 26 13.57 21.96 -23.13
N ASN A 27 14.68 22.66 -23.35
CA ASN A 27 15.11 23.04 -24.70
C ASN A 27 15.99 21.98 -25.38
N ILE A 28 16.53 21.04 -24.60
CA ILE A 28 17.40 19.96 -25.11
C ILE A 28 16.52 18.84 -25.63
N ILE A 29 16.76 18.43 -26.88
CA ILE A 29 16.07 17.30 -27.54
C ILE A 29 17.02 16.12 -27.73
N LYS A 30 18.29 16.39 -27.99
CA LYS A 30 19.32 15.38 -28.20
C LYS A 30 20.63 15.79 -27.53
N ILE A 31 21.31 14.82 -26.94
CA ILE A 31 22.61 14.99 -26.30
C ILE A 31 23.62 14.02 -26.93
N ASN A 32 24.79 14.56 -27.29
CA ASN A 32 25.95 13.78 -27.68
C ASN A 32 27.04 13.96 -26.60
N LEU A 33 27.29 12.89 -25.87
CA LEU A 33 28.31 12.86 -24.81
C LEU A 33 29.67 12.41 -25.38
N PRO A 34 30.81 12.93 -24.88
CA PRO A 34 32.13 12.58 -25.38
C PRO A 34 32.59 11.21 -24.84
N GLU A 35 33.46 10.54 -25.61
CA GLU A 35 34.05 9.23 -25.20
C GLU A 35 35.04 9.33 -24.03
N THR A 36 35.30 10.51 -23.49
CA THR A 36 36.07 10.72 -22.26
C THR A 36 35.23 10.69 -20.99
N LEU A 37 33.86 10.66 -21.16
CA LEU A 37 32.94 10.75 -20.04
C LEU A 37 32.81 9.42 -19.29
N THR A 38 33.06 9.45 -17.98
CA THR A 38 32.96 8.26 -17.10
C THR A 38 31.80 8.34 -16.11
N GLU A 39 31.21 9.52 -15.90
CA GLU A 39 30.14 9.69 -14.91
C GLU A 39 29.09 10.72 -15.33
N ILE A 40 27.82 10.36 -15.16
CA ILE A 40 26.68 11.28 -15.23
C ILE A 40 26.20 11.48 -13.79
N GLY A 41 26.29 12.72 -13.31
CA GLY A 41 26.04 13.10 -11.91
C GLY A 41 24.58 13.07 -11.49
N ILE A 42 24.36 13.25 -10.19
CA ILE A 42 23.03 13.25 -9.57
C ILE A 42 22.14 14.33 -10.21
N ASN A 43 20.91 13.94 -10.63
CA ASN A 43 19.96 14.85 -11.26
C ASN A 43 20.50 15.58 -12.53
N ALA A 44 21.58 15.13 -13.15
CA ALA A 44 22.27 15.87 -14.21
C ALA A 44 21.33 16.32 -15.33
N PHE A 45 20.42 15.46 -15.76
CA PHE A 45 19.41 15.72 -16.80
C PHE A 45 17.98 15.57 -16.28
N ALA A 46 17.79 15.58 -14.95
CA ALA A 46 16.45 15.40 -14.40
C ALA A 46 15.48 16.48 -14.91
N LEU A 47 14.25 16.09 -15.22
CA LEU A 47 13.18 16.92 -15.76
C LEU A 47 13.47 17.55 -17.14
N CYS A 48 14.43 17.01 -17.89
CA CYS A 48 14.61 17.32 -19.31
C CYS A 48 13.52 16.63 -20.15
N SER A 49 12.25 17.06 -19.98
CA SER A 49 11.07 16.35 -20.48
C SER A 49 11.01 16.22 -22.03
N ASN A 50 11.71 17.06 -22.76
CA ASN A 50 11.79 17.02 -24.23
C ASN A 50 13.00 16.25 -24.75
N LEU A 51 13.88 15.74 -23.89
CA LEU A 51 15.04 14.94 -24.28
C LEU A 51 14.58 13.62 -24.86
N LYS A 52 14.86 13.40 -26.17
CA LYS A 52 14.45 12.20 -26.91
C LYS A 52 15.58 11.17 -27.02
N SER A 53 16.81 11.64 -27.14
CA SER A 53 17.95 10.75 -27.32
C SER A 53 19.19 11.24 -26.61
N VAL A 54 19.95 10.29 -26.08
CA VAL A 54 21.27 10.47 -25.52
C VAL A 54 22.16 9.35 -26.02
N ASN A 55 23.34 9.69 -26.58
CA ASN A 55 24.34 8.66 -26.80
C ASN A 55 25.09 8.45 -25.48
N ILE A 56 25.02 7.26 -24.95
CA ILE A 56 25.82 6.87 -23.79
C ILE A 56 27.18 6.39 -24.33
N PRO A 57 28.31 7.03 -23.94
CA PRO A 57 29.63 6.69 -24.47
C PRO A 57 30.13 5.36 -23.91
N SER A 58 30.99 4.69 -24.68
CA SER A 58 31.57 3.41 -24.30
C SER A 58 32.48 3.44 -23.07
N SER A 59 32.89 4.63 -22.66
CA SER A 59 33.71 4.91 -21.45
C SER A 59 32.90 5.08 -20.17
N LEU A 60 31.54 5.15 -20.25
CA LEU A 60 30.72 5.47 -19.08
C LEU A 60 30.74 4.33 -18.05
N ILE A 61 31.05 4.69 -16.80
CA ILE A 61 31.13 3.77 -15.66
C ILE A 61 29.94 3.94 -14.73
N ARG A 62 29.43 5.18 -14.53
CA ARG A 62 28.39 5.44 -13.53
C ARG A 62 27.31 6.38 -14.03
N ILE A 63 26.07 5.99 -13.82
CA ILE A 63 24.88 6.82 -13.90
C ILE A 63 24.37 6.99 -12.47
N LYS A 64 24.40 8.24 -11.94
CA LYS A 64 24.05 8.52 -10.54
C LYS A 64 22.55 8.68 -10.34
N ASP A 65 22.15 8.81 -9.07
CA ASP A 65 20.75 8.90 -8.64
C ASP A 65 20.00 10.00 -9.40
N TYR A 66 18.78 9.68 -9.86
CA TYR A 66 17.89 10.59 -10.58
C TYR A 66 18.47 11.18 -11.88
N ALA A 67 19.55 10.68 -12.42
CA ALA A 67 20.30 11.32 -13.53
C ALA A 67 19.42 11.74 -14.71
N PHE A 68 18.44 10.90 -15.08
CA PHE A 68 17.47 11.14 -16.15
C PHE A 68 16.01 11.14 -15.65
N ASN A 69 15.81 11.33 -14.35
CA ASN A 69 14.45 11.36 -13.77
C ASN A 69 13.55 12.36 -14.50
N GLY A 70 12.37 11.91 -14.97
CA GLY A 70 11.41 12.78 -15.67
C GLY A 70 11.78 13.15 -17.11
N CYS A 71 12.72 12.45 -17.72
CA CYS A 71 12.99 12.55 -19.15
C CYS A 71 11.90 11.80 -19.94
N SER A 72 10.66 12.28 -19.86
CA SER A 72 9.46 11.55 -20.33
C SER A 72 9.39 11.31 -21.86
N SER A 73 10.21 12.02 -22.63
CA SER A 73 10.33 11.83 -24.07
C SER A 73 11.49 10.93 -24.50
N LEU A 74 12.34 10.47 -23.57
CA LEU A 74 13.50 9.62 -23.87
C LEU A 74 13.03 8.30 -24.50
N GLU A 75 13.60 7.95 -25.67
CA GLU A 75 13.10 6.86 -26.49
C GLU A 75 13.89 5.55 -26.29
N SER A 76 15.22 5.64 -26.20
CA SER A 76 16.06 4.47 -25.99
C SER A 76 17.34 4.82 -25.22
N VAL A 77 17.80 3.86 -24.43
CA VAL A 77 19.08 3.93 -23.71
C VAL A 77 19.82 2.62 -23.94
N ILE A 78 21.04 2.72 -24.47
CA ILE A 78 21.95 1.58 -24.65
C ILE A 78 23.02 1.70 -23.61
N PHE A 79 23.09 0.73 -22.70
CA PHE A 79 24.12 0.67 -21.67
C PHE A 79 25.44 0.13 -22.24
N PRO A 80 26.58 0.77 -21.96
CA PRO A 80 27.89 0.27 -22.38
C PRO A 80 28.37 -0.86 -21.46
N GLU A 81 29.19 -1.75 -21.97
CA GLU A 81 29.78 -2.88 -21.20
C GLU A 81 30.63 -2.40 -20.00
N THR A 82 31.13 -1.16 -20.04
CA THR A 82 31.91 -0.56 -18.95
C THR A 82 31.08 -0.11 -17.76
N LEU A 83 29.73 -0.11 -17.89
CA LEU A 83 28.84 0.39 -16.84
C LEU A 83 28.89 -0.50 -15.60
N GLU A 84 29.17 0.09 -14.44
CA GLU A 84 29.26 -0.57 -13.13
C GLU A 84 28.13 -0.16 -12.18
N GLU A 85 27.54 1.04 -12.37
CA GLU A 85 26.54 1.59 -11.45
C GLU A 85 25.36 2.24 -12.19
N ILE A 86 24.14 1.87 -11.77
CA ILE A 86 22.88 2.55 -12.09
C ILE A 86 22.28 3.03 -10.77
N GLY A 87 22.22 4.34 -10.57
CA GLY A 87 21.74 4.97 -9.34
C GLY A 87 20.24 4.81 -9.10
N SER A 88 19.84 5.17 -7.89
CA SER A 88 18.43 5.14 -7.46
C SER A 88 17.58 6.05 -8.34
N LEU A 89 16.45 5.49 -8.85
CA LEU A 89 15.48 6.26 -9.63
C LEU A 89 16.10 6.97 -10.85
N ALA A 90 17.21 6.43 -11.36
CA ALA A 90 18.02 7.09 -12.41
C ALA A 90 17.21 7.42 -13.68
N PHE A 91 16.24 6.58 -14.04
CA PHE A 91 15.35 6.74 -15.20
C PHE A 91 13.87 6.85 -14.79
N ASN A 92 13.60 7.15 -13.50
CA ASN A 92 12.23 7.31 -13.04
C ASN A 92 11.41 8.23 -13.95
N ASN A 93 10.19 7.81 -14.31
CA ASN A 93 9.27 8.55 -15.19
C ASN A 93 9.84 8.85 -16.61
N CYS A 94 10.70 7.96 -17.12
CA CYS A 94 11.08 7.91 -18.52
C CYS A 94 10.08 7.07 -19.31
N ARG A 95 8.83 7.53 -19.43
CA ARG A 95 7.66 6.74 -19.86
C ARG A 95 7.83 6.05 -21.21
N LYS A 96 8.57 6.66 -22.14
CA LYS A 96 8.76 6.12 -23.49
C LYS A 96 10.02 5.27 -23.63
N ALA A 97 10.91 5.33 -22.63
CA ALA A 97 12.23 4.73 -22.74
C ALA A 97 12.16 3.21 -22.82
N THR A 98 12.97 2.68 -23.73
CA THR A 98 13.37 1.27 -23.78
C THR A 98 14.84 1.18 -23.40
N PHE A 99 15.27 0.04 -22.87
CA PHE A 99 16.62 -0.17 -22.39
C PHE A 99 17.23 -1.41 -23.02
N SER A 100 18.53 -1.37 -23.33
CA SER A 100 19.29 -2.60 -23.61
C SER A 100 19.37 -3.47 -22.34
N ALA A 101 19.86 -4.69 -22.49
CA ALA A 101 20.18 -5.52 -21.33
C ALA A 101 21.16 -4.77 -20.40
N ILE A 102 20.97 -4.93 -19.10
CA ILE A 102 21.90 -4.42 -18.07
C ILE A 102 23.20 -5.21 -18.19
N PRO A 103 24.35 -4.53 -18.37
CA PRO A 103 25.63 -5.19 -18.60
C PRO A 103 26.06 -6.08 -17.41
N LYS A 104 26.81 -7.13 -17.73
CA LYS A 104 27.33 -8.07 -16.72
C LYS A 104 28.24 -7.42 -15.66
N ASN A 105 28.89 -6.31 -16.02
CA ASN A 105 29.78 -5.57 -15.13
C ASN A 105 29.06 -4.65 -14.12
N VAL A 106 27.73 -4.51 -14.22
CA VAL A 106 26.95 -3.73 -13.27
C VAL A 106 26.90 -4.47 -11.93
N THR A 107 27.53 -3.88 -10.92
CA THR A 107 27.63 -4.41 -9.55
C THR A 107 26.78 -3.62 -8.56
N ARG A 108 26.25 -2.45 -8.96
CA ARG A 108 25.40 -1.61 -8.13
C ARG A 108 24.19 -1.08 -8.90
N ILE A 109 23.02 -1.47 -8.43
CA ILE A 109 21.74 -0.87 -8.83
C ILE A 109 21.10 -0.31 -7.56
N GLY A 110 20.68 0.97 -7.63
CA GLY A 110 19.97 1.64 -6.53
C GLY A 110 18.51 1.22 -6.43
N VAL A 111 17.74 2.01 -5.68
CA VAL A 111 16.27 1.88 -5.62
C VAL A 111 15.72 1.90 -7.04
N ASN A 112 14.81 0.99 -7.33
CA ASN A 112 14.21 0.73 -8.65
C ASN A 112 14.45 1.88 -9.67
N PRO A 113 15.45 1.78 -10.54
CA PRO A 113 15.79 2.88 -11.45
C PRO A 113 14.77 3.12 -12.55
N PHE A 114 13.86 2.17 -12.79
CA PHE A 114 12.93 2.13 -13.92
C PHE A 114 11.47 2.41 -13.52
N VAL A 115 11.22 2.95 -12.33
CA VAL A 115 9.87 3.31 -11.88
C VAL A 115 9.19 4.21 -12.92
N TRP A 116 7.94 3.90 -13.27
CA TRP A 116 7.13 4.68 -14.24
C TRP A 116 7.71 4.71 -15.67
N CYS A 117 8.49 3.71 -16.03
CA CYS A 117 8.93 3.45 -17.41
C CYS A 117 7.98 2.45 -18.07
N GLU A 118 6.94 2.93 -18.76
CA GLU A 118 5.84 2.09 -19.29
C GLU A 118 6.30 1.05 -20.32
N ASN A 119 7.42 1.31 -21.01
CA ASN A 119 8.00 0.45 -22.04
C ASN A 119 9.24 -0.32 -21.59
N ALA A 120 9.63 -0.20 -20.31
CA ALA A 120 10.83 -0.87 -19.82
C ALA A 120 10.62 -2.38 -19.71
N VAL A 121 11.46 -3.13 -20.41
CA VAL A 121 11.65 -4.57 -20.20
C VAL A 121 13.06 -4.73 -19.62
N VAL A 122 13.14 -5.06 -18.35
CA VAL A 122 14.43 -5.22 -17.65
C VAL A 122 15.01 -6.59 -17.97
N THR A 123 16.17 -6.61 -18.61
CA THR A 123 16.94 -7.82 -18.94
C THR A 123 18.38 -7.67 -18.48
N LEU A 124 19.08 -8.79 -18.33
CA LEU A 124 20.50 -8.85 -17.94
C LEU A 124 21.31 -9.50 -19.05
N GLU A 125 22.55 -9.03 -19.23
CA GLU A 125 23.55 -9.79 -19.97
C GLU A 125 23.93 -11.06 -19.21
N GLU A 126 24.25 -12.11 -19.94
CA GLU A 126 24.75 -13.37 -19.37
C GLU A 126 26.08 -13.13 -18.62
N GLY A 127 26.20 -13.75 -17.43
CA GLY A 127 27.39 -13.64 -16.62
C GLY A 127 27.42 -12.49 -15.61
N ASN A 128 26.28 -11.80 -15.37
CA ASN A 128 26.20 -10.90 -14.23
C ASN A 128 26.20 -11.74 -12.93
N GLU A 129 27.18 -11.50 -12.04
CA GLU A 129 27.35 -12.28 -10.80
C GLU A 129 26.53 -11.71 -9.63
N ARG A 130 26.07 -10.47 -9.75
CA ARG A 130 25.37 -9.75 -8.66
C ARG A 130 23.88 -9.83 -8.77
N TYR A 131 23.35 -9.72 -9.98
CA TYR A 131 21.92 -9.63 -10.26
C TYR A 131 21.46 -10.82 -11.09
N VAL A 132 20.21 -11.22 -10.86
CA VAL A 132 19.53 -12.25 -11.66
C VAL A 132 18.11 -11.78 -12.00
N ILE A 133 17.57 -12.29 -13.10
CA ILE A 133 16.13 -12.19 -13.37
C ILE A 133 15.51 -13.54 -12.98
N THR A 134 14.62 -13.52 -12.01
CA THR A 134 13.87 -14.70 -11.56
C THR A 134 12.40 -14.34 -11.38
N SER A 135 11.49 -15.21 -11.84
CA SER A 135 10.03 -14.95 -11.86
C SER A 135 9.65 -13.59 -12.47
N GLY A 136 10.45 -13.08 -13.42
CA GLY A 136 10.26 -11.76 -14.04
C GLY A 136 10.74 -10.57 -13.19
N CYS A 137 11.35 -10.81 -12.03
CA CYS A 137 11.90 -9.78 -11.16
C CYS A 137 13.42 -9.67 -11.26
N LEU A 138 13.93 -8.44 -11.20
CA LEU A 138 15.34 -8.16 -10.97
C LEU A 138 15.66 -8.31 -9.49
N VAL A 139 16.58 -9.19 -9.16
CA VAL A 139 16.96 -9.53 -7.78
C VAL A 139 18.46 -9.28 -7.57
N ASP A 140 18.80 -8.57 -6.49
CA ASP A 140 20.14 -8.46 -5.92
C ASP A 140 20.39 -9.71 -5.04
N THR A 141 21.16 -10.65 -5.55
CA THR A 141 21.36 -11.95 -4.90
C THR A 141 22.10 -11.86 -3.57
N ALA A 142 23.04 -10.92 -3.44
CA ALA A 142 23.81 -10.78 -2.21
C ALA A 142 23.01 -10.12 -1.08
N LYS A 143 21.99 -9.33 -1.42
CA LYS A 143 21.09 -8.71 -0.45
C LYS A 143 19.79 -9.48 -0.27
N LYS A 144 19.51 -10.46 -1.12
CA LYS A 144 18.21 -11.13 -1.23
C LYS A 144 17.06 -10.13 -1.45
N LEU A 145 17.34 -9.07 -2.20
CA LEU A 145 16.46 -7.92 -2.41
C LEU A 145 15.83 -7.99 -3.80
N LEU A 146 14.51 -7.96 -3.87
CA LEU A 146 13.77 -7.72 -5.10
C LEU A 146 13.81 -6.23 -5.43
N VAL A 147 14.54 -5.86 -6.49
CA VAL A 147 14.75 -4.47 -6.89
C VAL A 147 13.58 -3.94 -7.69
N CYS A 148 13.10 -4.69 -8.68
CA CYS A 148 11.91 -4.33 -9.45
C CYS A 148 11.28 -5.56 -10.11
N GLY A 149 9.96 -5.48 -10.27
CA GLY A 149 9.12 -6.43 -11.00
C GLY A 149 8.23 -5.72 -12.01
N THR A 150 7.31 -6.46 -12.61
CA THR A 150 6.36 -5.98 -13.62
C THR A 150 4.94 -6.44 -13.31
N ASP A 151 3.97 -6.04 -14.12
CA ASP A 151 2.55 -6.47 -14.01
C ASP A 151 2.34 -7.99 -14.01
N THR A 152 3.29 -8.76 -14.55
CA THR A 152 3.19 -10.22 -14.71
C THR A 152 4.22 -11.00 -13.91
N SER A 153 5.03 -10.30 -13.11
CA SER A 153 6.04 -10.93 -12.26
C SER A 153 5.42 -11.63 -11.07
N GLY A 154 6.03 -12.75 -10.65
CA GLY A 154 5.80 -13.37 -9.35
C GLY A 154 6.94 -13.07 -8.39
N ILE A 155 6.68 -13.13 -7.08
CA ILE A 155 7.73 -13.01 -6.08
C ILE A 155 8.34 -14.41 -5.87
N PRO A 156 9.68 -14.59 -5.98
CA PRO A 156 10.31 -15.90 -5.75
C PRO A 156 10.03 -16.42 -4.33
N ALA A 157 9.62 -17.69 -4.23
CA ALA A 157 9.25 -18.34 -2.96
C ALA A 157 10.31 -19.34 -2.46
N ASP A 158 11.45 -19.41 -3.13
CA ASP A 158 12.54 -20.36 -2.85
C ASP A 158 13.54 -19.87 -1.79
N GLY A 159 13.31 -18.69 -1.19
CA GLY A 159 14.20 -18.05 -0.23
C GLY A 159 15.37 -17.28 -0.86
N SER A 160 15.40 -17.15 -2.18
CA SER A 160 16.34 -16.25 -2.88
C SER A 160 16.06 -14.78 -2.63
N VAL A 161 14.81 -14.46 -2.22
CA VAL A 161 14.35 -13.12 -1.86
C VAL A 161 13.76 -13.15 -0.47
N THR A 162 14.17 -12.18 0.38
CA THR A 162 13.61 -11.95 1.72
C THR A 162 13.12 -10.51 1.90
N GLU A 163 13.45 -9.61 0.97
CA GLU A 163 13.08 -8.20 1.02
C GLU A 163 12.53 -7.73 -0.34
N ILE A 164 11.39 -7.04 -0.30
CA ILE A 164 10.82 -6.34 -1.47
C ILE A 164 11.21 -4.87 -1.33
N GLY A 165 12.01 -4.36 -2.27
CA GLY A 165 12.58 -3.03 -2.21
C GLY A 165 11.61 -1.89 -2.45
N ASP A 166 12.07 -0.67 -2.18
CA ASP A 166 11.33 0.55 -2.45
C ASP A 166 10.86 0.61 -3.91
N TYR A 167 9.58 0.93 -4.11
CA TYR A 167 8.95 1.03 -5.43
C TYR A 167 9.06 -0.21 -6.31
N ALA A 168 9.33 -1.39 -5.75
CA ALA A 168 9.64 -2.60 -6.54
C ALA A 168 8.55 -2.95 -7.57
N PHE A 169 7.28 -2.81 -7.24
CA PHE A 169 6.13 -3.03 -8.11
C PHE A 169 5.29 -1.75 -8.33
N ALA A 170 5.87 -0.57 -8.04
CA ALA A 170 5.12 0.67 -8.17
C ALA A 170 4.58 0.87 -9.61
N GLU A 171 3.30 1.26 -9.70
CA GLU A 171 2.56 1.42 -10.97
C GLU A 171 2.43 0.15 -11.84
N CYS A 172 2.49 -1.03 -11.25
CA CYS A 172 2.04 -2.24 -11.93
C CYS A 172 0.52 -2.20 -12.13
N LYS A 173 0.10 -1.41 -13.13
CA LYS A 173 -1.31 -1.01 -13.36
C LYS A 173 -2.22 -2.14 -13.82
N LYS A 174 -1.65 -3.24 -14.32
CA LYS A 174 -2.41 -4.40 -14.81
C LYS A 174 -2.39 -5.56 -13.82
N MET A 175 -1.60 -5.45 -12.74
CA MET A 175 -1.52 -6.47 -11.69
C MET A 175 -2.86 -6.55 -10.96
N THR A 176 -3.57 -7.67 -11.09
CA THR A 176 -4.85 -7.93 -10.41
C THR A 176 -4.69 -8.72 -9.13
N GLU A 177 -3.59 -9.47 -9.03
CA GLU A 177 -3.26 -10.32 -7.88
C GLU A 177 -1.75 -10.43 -7.73
N ILE A 178 -1.27 -10.61 -6.50
CA ILE A 178 0.10 -10.95 -6.16
C ILE A 178 0.12 -11.77 -4.87
N ILE A 179 0.92 -12.82 -4.86
CA ILE A 179 1.16 -13.62 -3.66
C ILE A 179 2.50 -13.18 -3.06
N ILE A 180 2.48 -12.77 -1.80
CA ILE A 180 3.69 -12.51 -1.02
C ILE A 180 4.05 -13.80 -0.29
N PRO A 181 5.18 -14.45 -0.64
CA PRO A 181 5.57 -15.72 -0.02
C PRO A 181 5.99 -15.56 1.45
N ASP A 182 5.92 -16.65 2.22
CA ASP A 182 6.38 -16.71 3.61
C ASP A 182 7.91 -16.59 3.78
N THR A 183 8.64 -16.43 2.69
CA THR A 183 10.08 -16.11 2.70
C THR A 183 10.36 -14.64 2.85
N ILE A 184 9.35 -13.77 2.65
CA ILE A 184 9.51 -12.31 2.73
C ILE A 184 9.42 -11.85 4.18
N GLU A 185 10.46 -11.17 4.64
CA GLU A 185 10.58 -10.63 6.00
C GLU A 185 10.35 -9.12 6.04
N LYS A 186 10.57 -8.41 4.91
CA LYS A 186 10.46 -6.96 4.84
C LYS A 186 9.88 -6.50 3.50
N ILE A 187 9.02 -5.49 3.55
CA ILE A 187 8.46 -4.80 2.37
C ILE A 187 8.75 -3.30 2.55
N ASP A 188 9.56 -2.73 1.66
CA ASP A 188 9.98 -1.34 1.75
C ASP A 188 8.94 -0.34 1.24
N ALA A 189 9.29 0.95 1.33
CA ALA A 189 8.36 2.03 1.04
C ALA A 189 7.82 1.99 -0.40
N ALA A 190 6.52 2.23 -0.54
CA ALA A 190 5.84 2.32 -1.82
C ALA A 190 6.00 1.08 -2.73
N ALA A 191 6.33 -0.10 -2.16
CA ALA A 191 6.62 -1.31 -2.94
C ALA A 191 5.51 -1.66 -3.94
N PHE A 192 4.23 -1.46 -3.59
CA PHE A 192 3.06 -1.68 -4.45
C PHE A 192 2.27 -0.38 -4.71
N PHE A 193 2.95 0.76 -4.66
CA PHE A 193 2.33 2.07 -4.86
C PHE A 193 1.67 2.19 -6.23
N LEU A 194 0.39 2.62 -6.28
CA LEU A 194 -0.40 2.76 -7.50
C LEU A 194 -0.61 1.47 -8.30
N CYS A 195 -0.59 0.28 -7.67
CA CYS A 195 -1.07 -0.97 -8.27
C CYS A 195 -2.60 -0.95 -8.36
N GLY A 196 -3.12 -0.07 -9.22
CA GLY A 196 -4.53 0.35 -9.23
C GLY A 196 -5.56 -0.76 -9.52
N LYS A 197 -5.14 -1.91 -10.06
CA LYS A 197 -5.99 -3.06 -10.39
C LYS A 197 -5.92 -4.20 -9.36
N LEU A 198 -5.04 -4.10 -8.38
CA LEU A 198 -4.91 -5.12 -7.33
C LEU A 198 -6.22 -5.22 -6.54
N LYS A 199 -6.77 -6.46 -6.44
CA LYS A 199 -8.09 -6.72 -5.85
C LYS A 199 -8.03 -7.07 -4.37
N SER A 200 -7.02 -7.85 -3.99
CA SER A 200 -6.83 -8.28 -2.61
C SER A 200 -5.35 -8.42 -2.29
N ILE A 201 -5.02 -8.33 -1.01
CA ILE A 201 -3.66 -8.57 -0.55
C ILE A 201 -3.66 -9.29 0.80
N THR A 202 -2.76 -10.25 0.93
CA THR A 202 -2.42 -10.88 2.21
C THR A 202 -0.95 -10.63 2.49
N VAL A 203 -0.66 -10.00 3.61
CA VAL A 203 0.71 -9.85 4.14
C VAL A 203 0.96 -11.03 5.08
N PRO A 204 1.92 -11.93 4.75
CA PRO A 204 2.17 -13.14 5.52
C PRO A 204 2.82 -12.85 6.87
N SER A 205 2.78 -13.82 7.78
CA SER A 205 3.31 -13.71 9.15
C SER A 205 4.84 -13.60 9.23
N SER A 206 5.52 -13.95 8.15
CA SER A 206 6.96 -13.76 8.01
C SER A 206 7.37 -12.28 7.96
N VAL A 207 6.50 -11.41 7.43
CA VAL A 207 6.78 -9.97 7.30
C VAL A 207 6.79 -9.30 8.67
N LYS A 208 7.93 -8.70 9.03
CA LYS A 208 8.16 -8.00 10.32
C LYS A 208 8.18 -6.48 10.16
N SER A 209 8.33 -5.98 8.95
CA SER A 209 8.40 -4.55 8.68
C SER A 209 7.74 -4.20 7.36
N LEU A 210 6.91 -3.15 7.40
CA LEU A 210 6.37 -2.46 6.24
C LEU A 210 6.95 -1.05 6.16
N GLY A 211 7.22 -0.58 4.95
CA GLY A 211 7.54 0.81 4.68
C GLY A 211 6.30 1.71 4.59
N LEU A 212 6.52 3.00 4.38
CA LEU A 212 5.44 3.97 4.15
C LEU A 212 4.80 3.73 2.77
N PHE A 213 3.51 4.02 2.61
CA PHE A 213 2.79 4.02 1.33
C PHE A 213 2.74 2.68 0.59
N VAL A 214 2.98 1.53 1.25
CA VAL A 214 3.20 0.24 0.58
C VAL A 214 2.11 -0.09 -0.43
N PHE A 215 0.84 0.03 -0.07
CA PHE A 215 -0.33 -0.23 -0.94
C PHE A 215 -1.10 1.04 -1.29
N SER A 216 -0.50 2.22 -1.12
CA SER A 216 -1.19 3.47 -1.38
C SER A 216 -1.55 3.62 -2.86
N GLY A 217 -2.79 4.02 -3.16
CA GLY A 217 -3.29 4.17 -4.52
C GLY A 217 -3.65 2.85 -5.22
N CYS A 218 -3.82 1.76 -4.49
CA CYS A 218 -4.43 0.54 -5.00
C CYS A 218 -5.95 0.74 -5.09
N TYR A 219 -6.40 1.44 -6.12
CA TYR A 219 -7.78 1.96 -6.21
C TYR A 219 -8.86 0.88 -6.21
N GLU A 220 -8.59 -0.30 -6.79
CA GLU A 220 -9.52 -1.41 -6.87
C GLU A 220 -9.29 -2.47 -5.78
N LEU A 221 -8.43 -2.20 -4.80
CA LEU A 221 -8.23 -3.10 -3.65
C LEU A 221 -9.51 -3.15 -2.82
N GLU A 222 -10.10 -4.34 -2.70
CA GLU A 222 -11.37 -4.58 -1.99
C GLU A 222 -11.14 -5.14 -0.59
N SER A 223 -10.08 -5.95 -0.40
CA SER A 223 -9.77 -6.56 0.90
C SER A 223 -8.29 -6.64 1.18
N ALA A 224 -7.93 -6.52 2.46
CA ALA A 224 -6.56 -6.68 2.92
C ALA A 224 -6.52 -7.50 4.22
N THR A 225 -5.62 -8.48 4.28
CA THR A 225 -5.35 -9.28 5.47
C THR A 225 -3.89 -9.10 5.88
N ILE A 226 -3.68 -8.65 7.09
CA ILE A 226 -2.36 -8.57 7.71
C ILE A 226 -2.26 -9.69 8.73
N ASN A 227 -1.39 -10.66 8.47
CA ASN A 227 -1.16 -11.77 9.39
C ASN A 227 -0.22 -11.36 10.53
N GLU A 228 -0.07 -12.23 11.53
CA GLU A 228 0.77 -12.01 12.71
C GLU A 228 2.22 -11.66 12.32
N GLY A 229 2.87 -10.82 13.12
CA GLY A 229 4.28 -10.48 12.94
C GLY A 229 4.57 -8.99 12.85
N LEU A 230 3.65 -8.20 12.27
CA LEU A 230 3.76 -6.74 12.27
C LEU A 230 3.32 -6.17 13.61
N THR A 231 4.07 -5.18 14.10
CA THR A 231 3.76 -4.43 15.31
C THR A 231 3.26 -3.02 15.03
N GLU A 232 3.46 -2.53 13.82
CA GLU A 232 3.06 -1.19 13.38
C GLU A 232 2.44 -1.25 11.98
N LEU A 233 1.36 -0.50 11.76
CA LEU A 233 0.84 -0.18 10.43
C LEU A 233 1.27 1.24 10.06
N PRO A 234 2.22 1.41 9.13
CA PRO A 234 2.82 2.69 8.80
C PRO A 234 1.86 3.68 8.13
N GLN A 235 2.32 4.93 8.04
CA GLN A 235 1.57 6.00 7.39
C GLN A 235 1.21 5.65 5.95
N ARG A 236 -0.08 5.86 5.62
CA ARG A 236 -0.65 5.65 4.27
C ARG A 236 -0.41 4.26 3.69
N THR A 237 -0.28 3.24 4.54
CA THR A 237 -0.18 1.85 4.06
C THR A 237 -1.26 1.56 3.03
N PHE A 238 -2.51 1.95 3.29
CA PHE A 238 -3.66 1.84 2.38
C PHE A 238 -4.19 3.20 1.92
N GLY A 239 -3.35 4.23 1.90
CA GLY A 239 -3.79 5.56 1.49
C GLY A 239 -4.43 5.56 0.10
N VAL A 240 -5.59 6.19 -0.05
CA VAL A 240 -6.32 6.32 -1.33
C VAL A 240 -6.76 4.97 -1.95
N CYS A 241 -6.94 3.92 -1.14
CA CYS A 241 -7.56 2.66 -1.56
C CYS A 241 -9.09 2.82 -1.56
N THR A 242 -9.61 3.48 -2.58
CA THR A 242 -11.01 3.95 -2.61
C THR A 242 -12.06 2.84 -2.66
N SER A 243 -11.70 1.62 -3.09
CA SER A 243 -12.60 0.45 -3.12
C SER A 243 -12.42 -0.49 -1.93
N LEU A 244 -11.50 -0.19 -0.99
CA LEU A 244 -11.20 -1.05 0.14
C LEU A 244 -12.40 -1.13 1.08
N LYS A 245 -12.98 -2.33 1.20
CA LYS A 245 -14.19 -2.61 1.97
C LYS A 245 -13.87 -3.23 3.33
N GLU A 246 -12.87 -4.11 3.37
CA GLU A 246 -12.54 -4.84 4.59
C GLU A 246 -11.05 -4.96 4.82
N VAL A 247 -10.65 -4.84 6.09
CA VAL A 247 -9.27 -5.05 6.55
C VAL A 247 -9.28 -5.89 7.82
N SER A 248 -8.39 -6.88 7.85
CA SER A 248 -8.10 -7.70 9.02
C SER A 248 -6.72 -7.38 9.57
N LEU A 249 -6.64 -7.02 10.85
CA LEU A 249 -5.41 -6.61 11.55
C LEU A 249 -5.01 -7.65 12.61
N PRO A 250 -3.70 -7.98 12.74
CA PRO A 250 -3.22 -9.06 13.62
C PRO A 250 -3.20 -8.67 15.11
N ARG A 251 -3.05 -9.67 15.98
CA ARG A 251 -2.85 -9.48 17.42
C ARG A 251 -1.55 -8.78 17.77
N SER A 252 -0.53 -9.01 16.97
CA SER A 252 0.80 -8.42 17.16
C SER A 252 0.83 -6.90 16.94
N LEU A 253 -0.20 -6.33 16.31
CA LEU A 253 -0.22 -4.89 16.01
C LEU A 253 -0.45 -4.08 17.29
N THR A 254 0.49 -3.20 17.62
CA THR A 254 0.47 -2.33 18.78
C THR A 254 0.39 -0.85 18.43
N SER A 255 0.56 -0.51 17.15
CA SER A 255 0.59 0.87 16.67
C SER A 255 -0.07 0.99 15.30
N LEU A 256 -0.85 2.06 15.14
CA LEU A 256 -1.48 2.46 13.89
C LEU A 256 -1.09 3.91 13.60
N SER A 257 -0.48 4.17 12.47
CA SER A 257 -0.15 5.54 12.08
C SER A 257 -1.39 6.31 11.63
N LYS A 258 -1.45 7.60 11.97
CA LYS A 258 -2.43 8.52 11.38
C LYS A 258 -2.34 8.45 9.85
N ASN A 259 -3.48 8.51 9.18
CA ASN A 259 -3.59 8.38 7.72
C ASN A 259 -3.24 7.00 7.14
N ALA A 260 -3.11 5.92 7.93
CA ALA A 260 -2.91 4.57 7.39
C ALA A 260 -4.00 4.20 6.36
N PHE A 261 -5.24 4.65 6.60
CA PHE A 261 -6.43 4.48 5.77
C PHE A 261 -6.93 5.79 5.14
N ASP A 262 -6.02 6.77 4.91
CA ASP A 262 -6.41 8.06 4.30
C ASP A 262 -7.18 7.85 3.00
N LYS A 263 -8.39 8.43 2.90
CA LYS A 263 -9.29 8.33 1.73
C LYS A 263 -9.75 6.91 1.35
N CYS A 264 -9.78 5.96 2.27
CA CYS A 264 -10.45 4.67 2.10
C CYS A 264 -11.97 4.84 2.24
N SER A 265 -12.60 5.50 1.28
CA SER A 265 -14.01 5.94 1.37
C SER A 265 -15.03 4.80 1.37
N SER A 266 -14.65 3.59 0.95
CA SER A 266 -15.52 2.40 0.92
C SER A 266 -15.28 1.45 2.08
N LEU A 267 -14.49 1.82 3.12
CA LEU A 267 -14.17 0.93 4.21
C LEU A 267 -15.40 0.71 5.10
N GLU A 268 -15.91 -0.52 5.08
CA GLU A 268 -17.14 -0.96 5.78
C GLU A 268 -16.82 -1.83 7.00
N LYS A 269 -15.69 -2.56 6.96
CA LYS A 269 -15.33 -3.53 7.99
C LYS A 269 -13.86 -3.46 8.35
N LEU A 270 -13.57 -3.22 9.64
CA LEU A 270 -12.23 -3.28 10.20
C LEU A 270 -12.21 -4.28 11.35
N THR A 271 -11.41 -5.34 11.23
CA THR A 271 -11.33 -6.41 12.22
C THR A 271 -10.00 -6.37 12.95
N PHE A 272 -10.04 -6.29 14.28
CA PHE A 272 -8.90 -6.40 15.17
C PHE A 272 -8.87 -7.78 15.83
N HIS A 273 -7.77 -8.51 15.63
CA HIS A 273 -7.54 -9.77 16.35
C HIS A 273 -6.78 -9.56 17.67
N GLY A 274 -6.28 -8.36 17.94
CA GLY A 274 -5.64 -7.93 19.19
C GLY A 274 -6.43 -6.86 19.91
N ASN A 275 -5.87 -6.34 21.01
CA ASN A 275 -6.46 -5.24 21.77
C ASN A 275 -6.49 -3.94 20.95
N ALA A 276 -7.40 -3.04 21.30
CA ALA A 276 -7.34 -1.67 20.80
C ALA A 276 -6.04 -0.99 21.24
N PHE A 277 -5.60 -0.02 20.43
CA PHE A 277 -4.40 0.76 20.74
C PHE A 277 -4.70 1.69 21.93
N ILE A 278 -4.32 1.24 23.14
CA ILE A 278 -4.44 2.02 24.36
C ILE A 278 -3.14 2.82 24.52
N SER A 279 -2.87 3.77 23.65
CA SER A 279 -1.91 4.83 23.93
C SER A 279 -2.65 6.04 24.47
N ASP A 280 -2.05 6.76 25.42
CA ASP A 280 -2.61 8.02 25.90
C ASP A 280 -2.90 8.94 24.71
N GLY A 281 -4.18 9.26 24.51
CA GLY A 281 -4.63 10.14 23.43
C GLY A 281 -5.00 9.46 22.12
N PHE A 282 -5.13 8.13 22.03
CA PHE A 282 -5.71 7.49 20.84
C PHE A 282 -7.20 7.83 20.72
N VAL A 283 -7.54 8.53 19.66
CA VAL A 283 -8.92 8.88 19.32
C VAL A 283 -9.23 8.20 17.98
N PRO A 284 -10.11 7.18 17.92
CA PRO A 284 -10.37 6.41 16.68
C PRO A 284 -10.64 7.27 15.45
N SER A 285 -11.41 8.34 15.58
CA SER A 285 -11.74 9.23 14.47
C SER A 285 -10.57 10.02 13.87
N GLU A 286 -9.41 10.05 14.54
CA GLU A 286 -8.20 10.67 14.00
C GLU A 286 -7.37 9.71 13.14
N TYR A 287 -7.62 8.39 13.25
CA TYR A 287 -6.87 7.32 12.62
C TYR A 287 -7.66 6.58 11.55
N LEU A 288 -8.98 6.54 11.68
CA LEU A 288 -9.89 5.84 10.78
C LEU A 288 -10.58 6.83 9.83
N PRO A 289 -11.04 6.37 8.65
CA PRO A 289 -11.76 7.22 7.69
C PRO A 289 -13.01 7.85 8.31
N GLU A 290 -13.38 9.02 7.83
CA GLU A 290 -14.66 9.63 8.20
C GLU A 290 -15.83 8.69 7.90
N LYS A 291 -16.81 8.70 8.79
CA LYS A 291 -17.88 7.74 8.90
C LYS A 291 -18.80 7.69 7.68
N SER A 292 -18.79 6.58 6.97
CA SER A 292 -19.92 6.16 6.16
C SER A 292 -20.02 4.63 6.18
N GLY A 293 -20.59 4.09 7.25
CA GLY A 293 -20.87 2.65 7.34
C GLY A 293 -19.75 1.77 7.87
N LEU A 294 -18.61 2.33 8.31
CA LEU A 294 -17.53 1.54 8.91
C LEU A 294 -17.99 0.93 10.24
N THR A 295 -17.90 -0.40 10.33
CA THR A 295 -18.09 -1.17 11.55
C THR A 295 -16.76 -1.79 11.98
N VAL A 296 -16.45 -1.68 13.25
CA VAL A 296 -15.26 -2.27 13.87
C VAL A 296 -15.63 -3.59 14.54
N TYR A 297 -14.80 -4.60 14.32
CA TYR A 297 -14.93 -5.90 14.97
C TYR A 297 -13.68 -6.22 15.77
N TYR A 298 -13.82 -6.89 16.91
CA TYR A 298 -12.70 -7.32 17.74
C TYR A 298 -12.85 -8.74 18.24
N GLU A 299 -11.75 -9.44 18.50
CA GLU A 299 -11.75 -10.77 19.12
C GLU A 299 -12.23 -10.63 20.58
N PRO A 300 -13.23 -11.39 21.03
CA PRO A 300 -13.78 -11.29 22.41
C PRO A 300 -12.73 -11.44 23.51
N SER A 301 -11.71 -12.27 23.27
CA SER A 301 -10.58 -12.46 24.20
C SER A 301 -9.61 -11.26 24.28
N PHE A 302 -9.74 -10.27 23.39
CA PHE A 302 -8.92 -9.06 23.30
C PHE A 302 -9.80 -7.81 23.31
N SER A 303 -10.72 -7.72 24.29
CA SER A 303 -11.69 -6.62 24.39
C SER A 303 -11.12 -5.34 24.98
N ALA A 304 -9.90 -5.37 25.54
CA ALA A 304 -9.31 -4.19 26.18
C ALA A 304 -9.20 -3.01 25.22
N GLY A 305 -9.78 -1.87 25.64
CA GLY A 305 -9.79 -0.62 24.88
C GLY A 305 -10.88 -0.48 23.82
N PHE A 306 -11.70 -1.52 23.60
CA PHE A 306 -12.92 -1.40 22.80
C PHE A 306 -14.13 -1.13 23.71
N SER A 307 -15.12 -0.46 23.17
CA SER A 307 -16.44 -0.27 23.79
C SER A 307 -17.53 -0.67 22.80
N THR A 308 -18.50 -1.43 23.26
CA THR A 308 -19.65 -1.89 22.47
C THR A 308 -20.89 -1.16 23.00
N PRO A 309 -21.81 -0.69 22.15
CA PRO A 309 -21.85 -0.83 20.69
C PRO A 309 -21.10 0.27 19.91
N ASP A 310 -20.48 1.21 20.61
CA ASP A 310 -19.77 2.35 20.01
C ASP A 310 -18.34 2.45 20.53
N TRP A 311 -17.38 2.58 19.63
CA TRP A 311 -15.97 2.82 19.94
C TRP A 311 -15.49 4.09 19.25
N GLY A 312 -15.52 5.18 19.98
CA GLY A 312 -15.11 6.50 19.51
C GLY A 312 -15.92 7.00 18.31
N GLY A 313 -17.20 6.63 18.27
CA GLY A 313 -18.17 7.00 17.26
C GLY A 313 -18.27 6.01 16.09
N TYR A 314 -17.68 4.82 16.17
CA TYR A 314 -17.84 3.74 15.19
C TYR A 314 -18.62 2.58 15.82
N PRO A 315 -19.63 1.99 15.12
CA PRO A 315 -20.23 0.73 15.56
C PRO A 315 -19.13 -0.30 15.84
N CYS A 316 -19.15 -0.94 17.01
CA CYS A 316 -18.08 -1.83 17.43
C CYS A 316 -18.65 -3.08 18.12
N TYR A 317 -18.29 -4.28 17.61
CA TYR A 317 -18.85 -5.56 18.05
C TYR A 317 -17.79 -6.65 18.17
N PRO A 318 -17.97 -7.64 19.05
CA PRO A 318 -17.11 -8.82 19.09
C PRO A 318 -17.31 -9.69 17.84
N ILE A 319 -16.21 -10.35 17.37
CA ILE A 319 -16.29 -11.33 16.27
C ILE A 319 -17.13 -12.52 16.73
N GLY A 320 -18.11 -12.92 15.91
CA GLY A 320 -19.02 -14.02 16.21
C GLY A 320 -20.09 -13.66 17.26
N GLY A 321 -20.04 -12.47 17.80
CA GLY A 321 -21.19 -11.86 18.46
C GLY A 321 -22.22 -11.50 17.40
N ALA A 322 -23.46 -11.82 17.60
CA ALA A 322 -24.54 -11.28 16.80
C ALA A 322 -24.37 -9.77 16.77
N THR A 323 -24.49 -9.16 15.59
CA THR A 323 -24.71 -7.72 15.51
C THR A 323 -25.93 -7.47 16.38
N VAL A 324 -25.74 -6.87 17.54
CA VAL A 324 -26.88 -6.52 18.37
C VAL A 324 -27.57 -5.40 17.61
N VAL A 325 -28.54 -5.78 16.80
CA VAL A 325 -29.46 -4.83 16.21
C VAL A 325 -30.42 -4.46 17.33
N TYR A 326 -30.22 -3.28 17.92
CA TYR A 326 -31.08 -2.84 19.01
C TYR A 326 -32.53 -2.87 18.57
N GLY A 327 -33.34 -3.59 19.32
CA GLY A 327 -34.73 -3.84 19.02
C GLY A 327 -35.03 -5.04 18.14
N ASP A 328 -34.02 -5.77 17.66
CA ASP A 328 -34.15 -7.02 16.91
C ASP A 328 -34.20 -8.18 17.94
N ALA A 329 -35.41 -8.56 18.32
CA ALA A 329 -35.65 -9.54 19.36
C ALA A 329 -35.68 -10.99 18.84
N ASP A 330 -35.92 -11.18 17.53
CA ASP A 330 -35.95 -12.49 16.90
C ASP A 330 -34.65 -12.85 16.14
N GLY A 331 -33.73 -11.88 16.01
CA GLY A 331 -32.41 -12.08 15.42
C GLY A 331 -32.42 -12.20 13.89
N ASP A 332 -33.46 -11.68 13.21
CA ASP A 332 -33.57 -11.74 11.75
C ASP A 332 -32.80 -10.61 11.03
N GLY A 333 -32.20 -9.68 11.79
CA GLY A 333 -31.44 -8.53 11.29
C GLY A 333 -32.28 -7.34 10.93
N LYS A 334 -33.56 -7.32 11.24
CA LYS A 334 -34.47 -6.18 11.06
C LYS A 334 -35.09 -5.80 12.40
N VAL A 335 -35.63 -4.61 12.45
CA VAL A 335 -36.44 -4.16 13.61
C VAL A 335 -37.83 -3.86 13.12
N ASP A 336 -38.76 -4.73 13.48
CA ASP A 336 -40.16 -4.61 13.03
C ASP A 336 -41.15 -4.84 14.18
N ILE A 337 -42.42 -5.00 13.82
CA ILE A 337 -43.49 -5.16 14.82
C ILE A 337 -43.37 -6.49 15.56
N THR A 338 -42.74 -7.51 14.97
CA THR A 338 -42.52 -8.82 15.57
C THR A 338 -41.66 -8.70 16.81
N ASP A 339 -40.58 -7.91 16.71
CA ASP A 339 -39.65 -7.63 17.79
C ASP A 339 -40.31 -6.94 18.96
N ALA A 340 -41.08 -5.86 18.68
CA ALA A 340 -41.83 -5.16 19.70
C ALA A 340 -42.77 -6.07 20.44
N MET A 341 -43.41 -7.02 19.74
CA MET A 341 -44.32 -8.03 20.33
C MET A 341 -43.56 -9.05 21.14
N LEU A 342 -42.37 -9.49 20.68
CA LEU A 342 -41.51 -10.44 21.43
C LEU A 342 -41.07 -9.86 22.75
N VAL A 343 -40.55 -8.63 22.74
CA VAL A 343 -40.16 -7.92 23.97
C VAL A 343 -41.37 -7.70 24.90
N PHE A 344 -42.54 -7.34 24.33
CA PHE A 344 -43.76 -7.21 25.12
C PHE A 344 -44.18 -8.53 25.78
N TYR A 345 -44.08 -9.67 25.06
CA TYR A 345 -44.42 -11.00 25.63
C TYR A 345 -43.40 -11.42 26.70
N HIS A 346 -42.09 -11.09 26.53
CA HIS A 346 -41.06 -11.31 27.55
C HIS A 346 -41.42 -10.56 28.83
N VAL A 347 -41.64 -9.27 28.74
CA VAL A 347 -42.02 -8.39 29.85
C VAL A 347 -43.29 -8.86 30.54
N ALA A 348 -44.30 -9.31 29.74
CA ALA A 348 -45.54 -9.86 30.25
C ALA A 348 -45.38 -11.28 30.85
N LYS A 349 -44.15 -11.84 30.87
CA LYS A 349 -43.82 -13.19 31.34
C LYS A 349 -44.59 -14.30 30.62
N LYS A 350 -44.97 -14.06 29.36
CA LYS A 350 -45.68 -15.02 28.53
C LYS A 350 -44.78 -15.89 27.66
N ALA A 351 -43.67 -15.34 27.17
CA ALA A 351 -42.64 -16.01 26.42
C ALA A 351 -41.29 -15.38 26.74
N PRO A 352 -40.30 -16.07 27.36
CA PRO A 352 -39.00 -15.54 27.65
C PRO A 352 -38.22 -15.36 26.33
N LEU A 353 -37.49 -14.26 26.21
CA LEU A 353 -36.47 -14.08 25.18
C LEU A 353 -35.22 -14.91 25.51
N PRO A 354 -34.48 -15.40 24.49
CA PRO A 354 -33.13 -15.95 24.70
C PRO A 354 -32.21 -14.94 25.33
N ASP A 355 -31.28 -15.39 26.18
CA ASP A 355 -30.31 -14.51 26.86
C ASP A 355 -29.48 -13.66 25.88
N GLU A 356 -29.15 -14.22 24.72
CA GLU A 356 -28.44 -13.52 23.63
C GLU A 356 -29.23 -12.37 22.99
N ALA A 357 -30.55 -12.38 23.03
CA ALA A 357 -31.41 -11.33 22.51
C ALA A 357 -31.62 -10.20 23.55
N LEU A 358 -31.50 -10.49 24.84
CA LEU A 358 -31.79 -9.53 25.91
C LEU A 358 -30.95 -8.26 25.82
N ALA A 359 -29.65 -8.40 25.52
CA ALA A 359 -28.74 -7.26 25.41
C ALA A 359 -29.14 -6.26 24.31
N GLY A 360 -29.74 -6.76 23.21
CA GLY A 360 -30.28 -5.93 22.12
C GLY A 360 -31.64 -5.32 22.41
N CYS A 361 -32.33 -5.86 23.39
CA CYS A 361 -33.67 -5.43 23.75
C CYS A 361 -33.72 -4.36 24.86
N ASP A 362 -32.61 -4.15 25.59
CA ASP A 362 -32.45 -2.98 26.49
C ASP A 362 -32.12 -1.74 25.63
N THR A 363 -33.15 -1.04 25.24
CA THR A 363 -33.06 0.07 24.30
C THR A 363 -32.79 1.44 24.96
N ASN A 364 -32.85 1.49 26.28
CA ASN A 364 -32.63 2.69 27.09
C ASN A 364 -31.38 2.61 28.00
N ASP A 365 -30.66 1.47 27.99
CA ASP A 365 -29.45 1.18 28.76
C ASP A 365 -29.66 1.31 30.28
N ASP A 366 -30.83 0.89 30.81
CA ASP A 366 -31.10 0.90 32.25
C ASP A 366 -30.86 -0.47 32.91
N GLU A 367 -30.21 -1.40 32.21
CA GLU A 367 -29.91 -2.78 32.61
C GLU A 367 -31.13 -3.68 32.78
N ASN A 368 -32.31 -3.24 32.35
CA ASN A 368 -33.54 -4.01 32.40
C ASN A 368 -34.20 -4.05 31.00
N VAL A 369 -34.81 -5.18 30.66
CA VAL A 369 -35.68 -5.24 29.50
C VAL A 369 -37.12 -5.20 29.99
N ASP A 370 -37.76 -4.05 29.81
CA ASP A 370 -39.07 -3.78 30.37
C ASP A 370 -40.05 -3.17 29.33
N ILE A 371 -41.19 -2.69 29.80
CA ILE A 371 -42.23 -2.14 28.92
C ILE A 371 -41.77 -0.87 28.19
N VAL A 372 -40.79 -0.15 28.73
CA VAL A 372 -40.26 1.06 28.08
C VAL A 372 -39.52 0.67 26.80
N ASP A 373 -38.74 -0.42 26.85
CA ASP A 373 -38.02 -0.95 25.68
C ASP A 373 -38.98 -1.43 24.59
N ALA A 374 -39.97 -2.22 24.97
CA ALA A 374 -41.01 -2.65 24.03
C ALA A 374 -41.70 -1.46 23.33
N MET A 375 -42.00 -0.40 24.09
CA MET A 375 -42.61 0.80 23.55
C MET A 375 -41.66 1.61 22.65
N ARG A 376 -40.36 1.64 22.95
CA ARG A 376 -39.35 2.31 22.10
C ARG A 376 -39.24 1.60 20.75
N ILE A 377 -39.14 0.26 20.73
CA ILE A 377 -39.14 -0.53 19.49
C ILE A 377 -40.41 -0.25 18.69
N PHE A 378 -41.56 -0.28 19.34
CA PHE A 378 -42.85 0.00 18.70
C PHE A 378 -42.90 1.41 18.08
N TYR A 379 -42.43 2.45 18.80
CA TYR A 379 -42.40 3.82 18.28
C TYR A 379 -41.41 3.98 17.12
N PHE A 380 -40.27 3.28 17.13
CA PHE A 380 -39.34 3.26 16.03
C PHE A 380 -39.98 2.65 14.76
N VAL A 381 -40.57 1.46 14.91
CA VAL A 381 -41.29 0.77 13.83
C VAL A 381 -42.44 1.63 13.28
N ALA A 382 -43.16 2.30 14.15
CA ALA A 382 -44.20 3.26 13.78
C ALA A 382 -43.67 4.60 13.22
N LYS A 383 -42.35 4.74 13.04
CA LYS A 383 -41.68 5.96 12.55
C LYS A 383 -41.94 7.20 13.41
N LYS A 384 -42.16 7.04 14.69
CA LYS A 384 -42.36 8.09 15.68
C LYS A 384 -41.08 8.62 16.30
N ILE A 385 -40.03 7.80 16.33
CA ILE A 385 -38.70 8.14 16.79
C ILE A 385 -37.67 7.73 15.73
N PRO A 386 -36.52 8.47 15.61
CA PRO A 386 -35.51 8.21 14.57
C PRO A 386 -34.59 7.03 14.90
N SER A 387 -34.53 6.60 16.14
CA SER A 387 -33.64 5.51 16.63
C SER A 387 -34.35 4.73 17.73
N VAL A 388 -34.12 3.40 17.76
CA VAL A 388 -34.61 2.54 18.84
C VAL A 388 -33.83 2.82 20.12
N LYS A 389 -32.51 2.98 20.01
CA LYS A 389 -31.64 3.32 21.12
C LYS A 389 -31.67 4.82 21.42
N GLY A 390 -31.69 5.16 22.71
CA GLY A 390 -31.86 6.50 23.23
C GLY A 390 -30.67 7.40 23.13
#